data_5fefa9a4117e002d3b088c659fa3e2a5
#
_entry.id   5fefa9a4117e002d3b088c659fa3e2a5
#
_cell.length_a   1.000
_cell.length_b   1.000
_cell.length_c   1.000
_cell.angle_alpha   90.00
_cell.angle_beta   90.00
_cell.angle_gamma   90.00
#
_symmetry.space_group_name_H-M   'P 1'
#
loop_
_entity.id
_entity.type
_entity.pdbx_description
1 polymer ?
#
loop_
_entity_poly.entity_id
_entity_poly.type
_entity_poly.pdbx_seq_one_letter_code
_entity_poly.pdbx_strand_id
1 'polypeptide(L)'
;MLEYERNSSPSGLGLKITGVDLKNEIDPVILSQLRSLWVEYSILIFAEQKLSHLEFEKFSLNFGEYGDDPYIDSIEGHPHIIEVRKEENEKAMHFGGSWHSDWSFQKRPPSATLLHSKIIPPIGGDTLFANTIRAYEDLSEELKSELKDLKITHSASLPYADDGFYALEKEKDRSMKIVPSKEAKKTYTHPLVRNHAETKKKGLFINPVYSLGILDMSENESKRLLDYLYSHMIQEKYIFRHKWQENMLIMWDNRSVMHQAEGGYEGHKRLLHRITIAGERPS
;
A
#
# COMPACT_ATOMS: atom_id res chain seq x y z
N MET A 1 -11.88 -25.63 -8.75
CA MET A 1 -11.91 -25.17 -7.33
C MET A 1 -10.71 -24.28 -7.15
N LEU A 2 -10.86 -23.16 -6.45
CA LEU A 2 -9.74 -22.27 -6.13
C LEU A 2 -8.79 -22.97 -5.18
N GLU A 3 -7.51 -23.02 -5.52
CA GLU A 3 -6.47 -23.56 -4.65
C GLU A 3 -5.64 -22.42 -4.08
N TYR A 4 -5.24 -22.54 -2.81
CA TYR A 4 -4.40 -21.54 -2.17
C TYR A 4 -3.52 -22.14 -1.08
N GLU A 5 -2.38 -21.50 -0.87
CA GLU A 5 -1.41 -21.83 0.16
C GLU A 5 -1.26 -20.65 1.12
N ARG A 6 -1.39 -20.91 2.42
CA ARG A 6 -1.17 -19.90 3.45
C ARG A 6 0.31 -19.66 3.66
N ASN A 7 0.67 -18.40 3.82
CA ASN A 7 2.00 -18.05 4.26
C ASN A 7 2.21 -18.48 5.72
N SER A 8 3.41 -18.97 6.02
CA SER A 8 3.82 -19.37 7.37
C SER A 8 4.20 -18.19 8.28
N SER A 9 4.13 -16.94 7.77
CA SER A 9 4.43 -15.75 8.58
C SER A 9 3.49 -15.63 9.79
N PRO A 10 4.02 -15.30 10.97
CA PRO A 10 3.21 -15.06 12.17
C PRO A 10 2.26 -13.86 12.02
N SER A 11 2.48 -13.00 11.03
CA SER A 11 1.62 -11.83 10.75
C SER A 11 0.19 -12.18 10.38
N GLY A 12 -0.07 -13.40 9.90
CA GLY A 12 -1.37 -13.83 9.37
C GLY A 12 -1.70 -13.23 8.00
N LEU A 13 -0.76 -12.53 7.35
CA LEU A 13 -0.92 -11.93 6.02
C LEU A 13 -0.50 -12.88 4.92
N GLY A 14 -1.16 -12.75 3.77
CA GLY A 14 -0.72 -13.29 2.49
C GLY A 14 -1.17 -14.71 2.19
N LEU A 15 -1.83 -14.85 1.04
CA LEU A 15 -2.16 -16.13 0.42
C LEU A 15 -1.57 -16.20 -0.97
N LYS A 16 -0.92 -17.31 -1.31
CA LYS A 16 -0.56 -17.64 -2.68
C LYS A 16 -1.74 -18.35 -3.33
N ILE A 17 -2.26 -17.77 -4.39
CA ILE A 17 -3.39 -18.31 -5.15
C ILE A 17 -2.85 -19.05 -6.36
N THR A 18 -3.40 -20.25 -6.62
CA THR A 18 -3.08 -21.10 -7.76
C THR A 18 -4.35 -21.54 -8.49
N GLY A 19 -4.20 -22.03 -9.71
CA GLY A 19 -5.33 -22.54 -10.50
C GLY A 19 -6.22 -21.46 -11.13
N VAL A 20 -5.78 -20.19 -11.13
CA VAL A 20 -6.50 -19.08 -11.78
C VAL A 20 -5.57 -18.40 -12.78
N ASP A 21 -6.02 -18.28 -14.03
CA ASP A 21 -5.38 -17.46 -15.07
C ASP A 21 -6.12 -16.11 -15.16
N LEU A 22 -5.44 -15.06 -14.75
CA LEU A 22 -6.01 -13.70 -14.66
C LEU A 22 -6.23 -13.02 -16.02
N LYS A 23 -5.79 -13.62 -17.13
CA LYS A 23 -6.08 -13.14 -18.49
C LYS A 23 -7.54 -13.35 -18.88
N ASN A 24 -8.13 -14.41 -18.34
CA ASN A 24 -9.47 -14.82 -18.67
C ASN A 24 -10.52 -14.12 -17.79
N GLU A 25 -11.75 -14.16 -18.22
CA GLU A 25 -12.87 -13.78 -17.37
C GLU A 25 -12.97 -14.76 -16.20
N ILE A 26 -13.04 -14.23 -14.98
CA ILE A 26 -13.08 -15.03 -13.76
C ILE A 26 -14.54 -15.37 -13.45
N ASP A 27 -14.78 -16.65 -13.22
CA ASP A 27 -16.08 -17.13 -12.76
C ASP A 27 -16.55 -16.36 -11.50
N PRO A 28 -17.82 -15.90 -11.44
CA PRO A 28 -18.30 -15.10 -10.32
C PRO A 28 -18.17 -15.78 -8.95
N VAL A 29 -18.24 -17.11 -8.88
CA VAL A 29 -18.06 -17.87 -7.63
C VAL A 29 -16.58 -17.79 -7.19
N ILE A 30 -15.65 -17.96 -8.12
CA ILE A 30 -14.22 -17.82 -7.86
C ILE A 30 -13.90 -16.36 -7.44
N LEU A 31 -14.47 -15.38 -8.12
CA LEU A 31 -14.28 -13.97 -7.76
C LEU A 31 -14.79 -13.66 -6.36
N SER A 32 -15.95 -14.18 -5.97
CA SER A 32 -16.48 -14.06 -4.61
C SER A 32 -15.55 -14.70 -3.57
N GLN A 33 -14.98 -15.86 -3.88
CA GLN A 33 -13.99 -16.53 -3.02
C GLN A 33 -12.71 -15.70 -2.91
N LEU A 34 -12.18 -15.17 -4.02
CA LEU A 34 -11.00 -14.29 -4.01
C LEU A 34 -11.24 -13.06 -3.15
N ARG A 35 -12.42 -12.42 -3.26
CA ARG A 35 -12.76 -11.27 -2.42
C ARG A 35 -12.80 -11.63 -0.93
N SER A 36 -13.41 -12.74 -0.58
CA SER A 36 -13.47 -13.22 0.81
C SER A 36 -12.08 -13.50 1.38
N LEU A 37 -11.22 -14.17 0.60
CA LEU A 37 -9.84 -14.44 1.00
C LEU A 37 -9.00 -13.16 1.08
N TRP A 38 -9.21 -12.20 0.18
CA TRP A 38 -8.52 -10.91 0.21
C TRP A 38 -8.81 -10.15 1.50
N VAL A 39 -10.08 -9.99 1.89
CA VAL A 39 -10.43 -9.25 3.10
C VAL A 39 -10.06 -10.00 4.39
N GLU A 40 -9.93 -11.32 4.34
CA GLU A 40 -9.50 -12.13 5.49
C GLU A 40 -7.98 -12.09 5.69
N TYR A 41 -7.20 -12.24 4.60
CA TYR A 41 -5.74 -12.36 4.64
C TYR A 41 -5.01 -11.10 4.17
N SER A 42 -5.73 -10.08 3.76
CA SER A 42 -5.26 -8.76 3.32
C SER A 42 -4.37 -8.75 2.07
N ILE A 43 -3.75 -9.85 1.69
CA ILE A 43 -2.83 -9.93 0.54
C ILE A 43 -3.10 -11.21 -0.25
N LEU A 44 -3.35 -11.05 -1.56
CA LEU A 44 -3.37 -12.17 -2.51
C LEU A 44 -2.15 -12.09 -3.43
N ILE A 45 -1.51 -13.22 -3.66
CA ILE A 45 -0.30 -13.37 -4.47
C ILE A 45 -0.59 -14.35 -5.60
N PHE A 46 -0.46 -13.90 -6.82
CA PHE A 46 -0.63 -14.69 -8.03
C PHE A 46 0.71 -14.78 -8.76
N ALA A 47 1.30 -15.96 -8.78
CA ALA A 47 2.54 -16.20 -9.52
C ALA A 47 2.25 -16.44 -11.00
N GLU A 48 3.27 -16.25 -11.86
CA GLU A 48 3.26 -16.60 -13.28
C GLU A 48 2.11 -15.99 -14.12
N GLN A 49 1.69 -14.78 -13.76
CA GLN A 49 0.65 -14.02 -14.44
C GLN A 49 1.23 -13.07 -15.48
N LYS A 50 1.43 -13.53 -16.70
CA LYS A 50 1.96 -12.69 -17.80
C LYS A 50 0.82 -11.90 -18.45
N LEU A 51 0.47 -10.74 -17.82
CA LEU A 51 -0.63 -9.89 -18.26
C LEU A 51 -0.15 -8.75 -19.17
N SER A 52 -0.94 -8.45 -20.23
CA SER A 52 -0.92 -7.16 -20.91
C SER A 52 -1.53 -6.07 -20.02
N HIS A 53 -1.38 -4.79 -20.43
CA HIS A 53 -2.00 -3.68 -19.69
C HIS A 53 -3.52 -3.82 -19.62
N LEU A 54 -4.18 -4.14 -20.74
CA LEU A 54 -5.64 -4.32 -20.81
C LEU A 54 -6.13 -5.46 -19.91
N GLU A 55 -5.42 -6.60 -19.88
CA GLU A 55 -5.76 -7.71 -18.99
C GLU A 55 -5.60 -7.34 -17.52
N PHE A 56 -4.55 -6.57 -17.19
CA PHE A 56 -4.32 -6.08 -15.84
C PHE A 56 -5.42 -5.08 -15.41
N GLU A 57 -5.79 -4.13 -16.27
CA GLU A 57 -6.90 -3.20 -16.04
C GLU A 57 -8.22 -3.97 -15.86
N LYS A 58 -8.55 -4.90 -16.77
CA LYS A 58 -9.78 -5.70 -16.70
C LYS A 58 -9.86 -6.51 -15.40
N PHE A 59 -8.77 -7.18 -15.01
CA PHE A 59 -8.73 -7.92 -13.76
C PHE A 59 -8.99 -7.02 -12.55
N SER A 60 -8.34 -5.86 -12.50
CA SER A 60 -8.44 -4.91 -11.39
C SER A 60 -9.87 -4.43 -11.15
N LEU A 61 -10.65 -4.20 -12.21
CA LEU A 61 -12.05 -3.75 -12.13
C LEU A 61 -12.99 -4.76 -11.44
N ASN A 62 -12.62 -6.02 -11.29
CA ASN A 62 -13.41 -6.98 -10.51
C ASN A 62 -13.49 -6.61 -9.01
N PHE A 63 -12.61 -5.77 -8.53
CA PHE A 63 -12.55 -5.38 -7.11
C PHE A 63 -13.14 -4.01 -6.82
N GLY A 64 -13.43 -3.22 -7.83
CA GLY A 64 -14.03 -1.89 -7.72
C GLY A 64 -13.60 -0.96 -8.85
N GLU A 65 -14.06 0.28 -8.79
CA GLU A 65 -13.62 1.35 -9.70
C GLU A 65 -12.16 1.72 -9.44
N TYR A 66 -11.50 2.31 -10.43
CA TYR A 66 -10.13 2.79 -10.26
C TYR A 66 -10.04 3.92 -9.24
N GLY A 67 -8.98 3.90 -8.46
CA GLY A 67 -8.59 5.00 -7.58
C GLY A 67 -7.82 6.09 -8.33
N ASP A 68 -7.58 7.19 -7.66
CA ASP A 68 -6.79 8.31 -8.18
C ASP A 68 -5.33 8.22 -7.72
N ASP A 69 -4.40 8.43 -8.65
CA ASP A 69 -2.96 8.55 -8.42
C ASP A 69 -2.49 9.99 -8.74
N PRO A 70 -2.72 10.99 -7.85
CA PRO A 70 -2.72 12.41 -8.22
C PRO A 70 -1.33 13.00 -8.50
N TYR A 71 -0.24 12.35 -8.11
CA TYR A 71 1.11 12.91 -8.16
C TYR A 71 2.09 12.09 -9.01
N ILE A 72 1.61 11.10 -9.75
CA ILE A 72 2.44 10.25 -10.58
C ILE A 72 1.79 10.09 -11.95
N ASP A 73 2.54 10.35 -13.01
CA ASP A 73 2.04 10.18 -14.38
C ASP A 73 1.80 8.71 -14.69
N SER A 74 0.69 8.46 -15.38
CA SER A 74 0.32 7.15 -15.89
C SER A 74 1.08 6.77 -17.17
N ILE A 75 0.98 5.51 -17.56
CA ILE A 75 1.49 5.01 -18.84
C ILE A 75 0.63 5.56 -19.98
N GLU A 76 1.26 5.92 -21.09
CA GLU A 76 0.56 6.37 -22.30
C GLU A 76 -0.47 5.34 -22.76
N GLY A 77 -1.70 5.79 -22.99
CA GLY A 77 -2.83 4.92 -23.37
C GLY A 77 -3.48 4.12 -22.23
N HIS A 78 -2.93 4.18 -21.01
CA HIS A 78 -3.41 3.44 -19.84
C HIS A 78 -3.47 4.35 -18.60
N PRO A 79 -4.49 5.23 -18.48
CA PRO A 79 -4.54 6.31 -17.49
C PRO A 79 -4.63 5.81 -16.03
N HIS A 80 -4.86 4.53 -15.82
CA HIS A 80 -4.97 3.93 -14.49
C HIS A 80 -3.76 3.07 -14.10
N ILE A 81 -2.76 2.94 -15.00
CA ILE A 81 -1.53 2.21 -14.73
C ILE A 81 -0.40 3.20 -14.53
N ILE A 82 0.28 3.15 -13.41
CA ILE A 82 1.54 3.85 -13.19
C ILE A 82 2.72 2.88 -13.14
N GLU A 83 3.88 3.33 -13.61
CA GLU A 83 5.13 2.59 -13.46
C GLU A 83 5.80 2.91 -12.12
N VAL A 84 6.00 1.88 -11.29
CA VAL A 84 6.95 1.94 -10.18
C VAL A 84 8.29 1.47 -10.72
N ARG A 85 9.13 2.43 -11.10
CA ARG A 85 10.31 2.19 -11.92
C ARG A 85 11.57 2.77 -11.27
N LYS A 86 12.68 2.06 -11.41
CA LYS A 86 14.03 2.53 -11.16
C LYS A 86 14.96 1.94 -12.21
N GLU A 87 15.73 2.79 -12.88
CA GLU A 87 16.74 2.35 -13.86
C GLU A 87 18.04 1.93 -13.18
N GLU A 88 18.86 1.14 -13.85
CA GLU A 88 20.11 0.60 -13.31
C GLU A 88 21.11 1.69 -12.88
N ASN A 89 21.19 2.78 -13.64
CA ASN A 89 22.09 3.89 -13.36
C ASN A 89 21.48 5.02 -12.51
N GLU A 90 20.24 4.86 -12.08
CA GLU A 90 19.50 5.87 -11.32
C GLU A 90 20.00 5.93 -9.87
N LYS A 91 20.46 7.11 -9.44
CA LYS A 91 20.94 7.37 -8.08
C LYS A 91 19.84 7.77 -7.12
N ALA A 92 18.70 8.23 -7.65
CA ALA A 92 17.55 8.59 -6.84
C ALA A 92 17.13 7.43 -5.93
N MET A 93 16.67 7.76 -4.73
CA MET A 93 16.15 6.78 -3.77
C MET A 93 14.99 6.01 -4.39
N HIS A 94 14.89 4.70 -4.17
CA HIS A 94 13.76 3.92 -4.64
C HIS A 94 12.42 4.42 -4.08
N PHE A 95 11.38 4.30 -4.88
CA PHE A 95 10.03 4.74 -4.51
C PHE A 95 9.41 3.83 -3.45
N GLY A 96 8.66 4.42 -2.49
CA GLY A 96 7.98 3.65 -1.45
C GLY A 96 8.88 3.10 -0.35
N GLY A 97 10.09 3.66 -0.16
CA GLY A 97 11.08 3.20 0.81
C GLY A 97 10.78 3.50 2.28
N SER A 98 9.64 4.11 2.59
CA SER A 98 9.18 4.36 3.96
C SER A 98 7.84 3.69 4.20
N TRP A 99 7.56 3.28 5.43
CA TRP A 99 6.30 2.67 5.83
C TRP A 99 5.11 3.58 5.56
N HIS A 100 4.14 3.12 4.75
CA HIS A 100 2.94 3.87 4.39
C HIS A 100 1.77 2.97 4.04
N SER A 101 0.56 3.54 4.07
CA SER A 101 -0.62 3.02 3.38
C SER A 101 -0.88 3.93 2.19
N ASP A 102 -1.13 3.37 1.02
CA ASP A 102 -1.26 4.15 -0.21
C ASP A 102 -2.31 5.24 -0.07
N TRP A 103 -1.91 6.44 -0.45
CA TRP A 103 -2.75 7.63 -0.56
C TRP A 103 -3.68 7.90 0.64
N SER A 104 -3.25 7.51 1.86
CA SER A 104 -4.04 7.71 3.09
C SER A 104 -4.39 9.18 3.38
N PHE A 105 -3.76 10.10 2.67
CA PHE A 105 -4.06 11.54 2.70
C PHE A 105 -5.31 11.92 1.90
N GLN A 106 -5.89 11.04 1.09
CA GLN A 106 -7.12 11.34 0.34
C GLN A 106 -8.35 11.30 1.25
N LYS A 107 -9.40 12.03 0.87
CA LYS A 107 -10.70 11.98 1.57
C LYS A 107 -11.29 10.57 1.58
N ARG A 108 -11.05 9.82 0.49
CA ARG A 108 -11.43 8.43 0.28
C ARG A 108 -10.19 7.67 -0.22
N PRO A 109 -9.34 7.22 0.70
CA PRO A 109 -8.14 6.48 0.33
C PRO A 109 -8.48 5.20 -0.44
N PRO A 110 -7.60 4.72 -1.32
CA PRO A 110 -7.85 3.49 -2.07
C PRO A 110 -8.06 2.29 -1.12
N SER A 111 -9.02 1.44 -1.46
CA SER A 111 -9.27 0.20 -0.73
C SER A 111 -8.20 -0.84 -1.00
N ALA A 112 -7.75 -0.93 -2.24
CA ALA A 112 -6.72 -1.88 -2.67
C ALA A 112 -5.67 -1.21 -3.54
N THR A 113 -4.50 -1.84 -3.56
CA THR A 113 -3.48 -1.63 -4.59
C THR A 113 -3.12 -2.97 -5.20
N LEU A 114 -3.01 -3.00 -6.51
CA LEU A 114 -2.51 -4.12 -7.28
C LEU A 114 -1.14 -3.75 -7.87
N LEU A 115 -0.17 -4.62 -7.73
CA LEU A 115 1.18 -4.41 -8.23
C LEU A 115 1.62 -5.62 -9.05
N HIS A 116 1.91 -5.40 -10.32
CA HIS A 116 2.29 -6.44 -11.26
C HIS A 116 3.76 -6.28 -11.65
N SER A 117 4.59 -7.27 -11.36
CA SER A 117 6.02 -7.24 -11.64
C SER A 117 6.34 -7.50 -13.10
N LYS A 118 7.21 -6.68 -13.67
CA LYS A 118 7.68 -6.78 -15.06
C LYS A 118 9.18 -7.09 -15.14
N ILE A 119 10.00 -6.35 -14.40
CA ILE A 119 11.44 -6.57 -14.30
C ILE A 119 11.79 -6.55 -12.83
N ILE A 120 12.40 -7.64 -12.36
CA ILE A 120 12.79 -7.80 -10.96
C ILE A 120 14.30 -7.97 -10.87
N PRO A 121 14.99 -7.21 -10.00
CA PRO A 121 16.41 -7.38 -9.77
C PRO A 121 16.73 -8.75 -9.16
N PRO A 122 17.95 -9.29 -9.39
CA PRO A 122 18.33 -10.59 -8.84
C PRO A 122 18.54 -10.60 -7.32
N ILE A 123 18.66 -9.40 -6.71
CA ILE A 123 18.85 -9.19 -5.27
C ILE A 123 18.05 -7.98 -4.80
N GLY A 124 17.63 -7.98 -3.56
CA GLY A 124 16.90 -6.86 -2.94
C GLY A 124 15.51 -6.60 -3.55
N GLY A 125 14.96 -5.43 -3.25
CA GLY A 125 13.69 -4.98 -3.80
C GLY A 125 12.46 -5.70 -3.25
N ASP A 126 12.58 -6.40 -2.14
CA ASP A 126 11.44 -7.04 -1.44
C ASP A 126 10.42 -5.98 -1.01
N THR A 127 9.20 -6.40 -0.74
CA THR A 127 8.17 -5.55 -0.12
C THR A 127 7.77 -6.13 1.22
N LEU A 128 7.83 -5.28 2.25
CA LEU A 128 7.36 -5.60 3.59
C LEU A 128 5.93 -5.09 3.78
N PHE A 129 5.09 -5.88 4.44
CA PHE A 129 3.73 -5.52 4.81
C PHE A 129 3.55 -5.69 6.31
N ALA A 130 2.95 -4.71 6.98
CA ALA A 130 2.65 -4.75 8.40
C ALA A 130 1.12 -4.84 8.62
N ASN A 131 0.68 -5.82 9.40
CA ASN A 131 -0.73 -6.05 9.73
C ASN A 131 -1.21 -5.03 10.79
N THR A 132 -1.89 -3.98 10.34
CA THR A 132 -2.34 -2.89 11.23
C THR A 132 -3.52 -3.32 12.13
N ILE A 133 -4.32 -4.31 11.69
CA ILE A 133 -5.42 -4.87 12.47
C ILE A 133 -4.84 -5.65 13.64
N ARG A 134 -3.93 -6.59 13.38
CA ARG A 134 -3.30 -7.39 14.42
C ARG A 134 -2.47 -6.55 15.38
N ALA A 135 -1.78 -5.53 14.87
CA ALA A 135 -1.08 -4.58 15.71
C ALA A 135 -2.03 -3.85 16.67
N TYR A 136 -3.24 -3.47 16.22
CA TYR A 136 -4.27 -2.90 17.09
C TYR A 136 -4.81 -3.93 18.08
N GLU A 137 -5.10 -5.17 17.65
CA GLU A 137 -5.63 -6.24 18.51
C GLU A 137 -4.70 -6.56 19.68
N ASP A 138 -3.40 -6.46 19.50
CA ASP A 138 -2.37 -6.74 20.51
C ASP A 138 -2.07 -5.56 21.46
N LEU A 139 -2.72 -4.41 21.29
CA LEU A 139 -2.61 -3.29 22.27
C LEU A 139 -3.36 -3.63 23.57
N SER A 140 -2.93 -3.02 24.68
CA SER A 140 -3.68 -3.14 25.94
C SER A 140 -5.07 -2.50 25.84
N GLU A 141 -6.03 -2.95 26.63
CA GLU A 141 -7.39 -2.41 26.63
C GLU A 141 -7.43 -0.92 27.04
N GLU A 142 -6.51 -0.51 27.94
CA GLU A 142 -6.34 0.87 28.35
C GLU A 142 -5.97 1.74 27.13
N LEU A 143 -4.95 1.31 26.37
CA LEU A 143 -4.50 2.06 25.19
C LEU A 143 -5.57 2.04 24.09
N LYS A 144 -6.24 0.91 23.84
CA LYS A 144 -7.37 0.86 22.91
C LYS A 144 -8.47 1.86 23.28
N SER A 145 -8.74 2.00 24.59
CA SER A 145 -9.73 2.97 25.09
C SER A 145 -9.29 4.42 24.89
N GLU A 146 -7.99 4.70 25.04
CA GLU A 146 -7.43 6.04 24.75
C GLU A 146 -7.50 6.38 23.26
N LEU A 147 -7.22 5.41 22.38
CA LEU A 147 -7.11 5.64 20.94
C LEU A 147 -8.45 5.71 20.20
N LYS A 148 -9.51 5.12 20.73
CA LYS A 148 -10.77 4.81 20.01
C LYS A 148 -11.44 6.02 19.34
N ASP A 149 -11.35 7.20 19.94
CA ASP A 149 -12.00 8.43 19.49
C ASP A 149 -11.02 9.45 18.90
N LEU A 150 -9.72 9.14 18.89
CA LEU A 150 -8.71 10.03 18.37
C LEU A 150 -8.81 10.15 16.85
N LYS A 151 -8.55 11.37 16.38
CA LYS A 151 -8.50 11.69 14.97
C LYS A 151 -7.11 12.18 14.60
N ILE A 152 -6.68 11.85 13.40
CA ILE A 152 -5.37 12.22 12.90
C ILE A 152 -5.50 12.95 11.57
N THR A 153 -4.66 13.96 11.37
CA THR A 153 -4.58 14.73 10.13
C THR A 153 -3.57 14.07 9.19
N HIS A 154 -4.02 13.80 7.96
CA HIS A 154 -3.20 13.29 6.87
C HIS A 154 -3.01 14.33 5.78
N SER A 155 -1.83 14.36 5.16
CA SER A 155 -1.48 15.19 4.02
C SER A 155 -0.42 14.54 3.15
N ALA A 156 -0.41 14.89 1.87
CA ALA A 156 0.67 14.55 0.95
C ALA A 156 1.84 15.54 0.99
N SER A 157 1.80 16.52 1.89
CA SER A 157 2.74 17.66 1.89
C SER A 157 4.20 17.26 2.00
N LEU A 158 4.53 16.30 2.87
CA LEU A 158 5.91 15.87 3.10
C LEU A 158 6.56 15.31 1.82
N PRO A 159 5.95 14.36 1.07
CA PRO A 159 6.55 13.86 -0.15
C PRO A 159 6.28 14.73 -1.40
N TYR A 160 5.05 15.25 -1.59
CA TYR A 160 4.57 15.72 -2.90
C TYR A 160 4.28 17.22 -2.99
N ALA A 161 4.47 18.02 -1.93
CA ALA A 161 4.32 19.46 -2.05
C ALA A 161 5.44 20.07 -2.92
N ASP A 162 5.21 21.30 -3.40
CA ASP A 162 6.18 22.09 -4.16
C ASP A 162 7.48 22.39 -3.39
N ASP A 163 7.45 22.21 -2.07
CA ASP A 163 8.59 22.27 -1.14
C ASP A 163 8.80 20.92 -0.42
N GLY A 164 8.20 19.83 -0.89
CA GLY A 164 8.29 18.49 -0.34
C GLY A 164 9.52 17.71 -0.86
N PHE A 165 9.66 16.47 -0.36
CA PHE A 165 10.82 15.62 -0.64
C PHE A 165 11.15 15.52 -2.14
N TYR A 166 10.15 15.15 -2.98
CA TYR A 166 10.38 14.94 -4.42
C TYR A 166 10.64 16.24 -5.19
N ALA A 167 10.13 17.39 -4.72
CA ALA A 167 10.44 18.68 -5.32
C ALA A 167 11.87 19.14 -5.00
N LEU A 168 12.39 18.78 -3.82
CA LEU A 168 13.72 19.17 -3.33
C LEU A 168 14.79 18.10 -3.59
N GLU A 169 14.44 16.95 -4.14
CA GLU A 169 15.37 15.87 -4.43
C GLU A 169 16.49 16.35 -5.34
N LYS A 170 17.74 16.17 -4.88
CA LYS A 170 18.94 16.64 -5.59
C LYS A 170 19.25 15.78 -6.82
N GLU A 171 19.01 14.50 -6.71
CA GLU A 171 19.21 13.55 -7.80
C GLU A 171 18.00 13.63 -8.75
N LYS A 172 18.20 14.28 -9.89
CA LYS A 172 17.14 14.51 -10.90
C LYS A 172 17.11 13.43 -11.99
N ASP A 173 17.75 12.32 -11.75
CA ASP A 173 17.80 11.18 -12.67
C ASP A 173 16.67 10.16 -12.46
N ARG A 174 15.67 10.52 -11.64
CA ARG A 174 14.50 9.66 -11.38
C ARG A 174 13.72 9.37 -12.66
N SER A 175 13.59 8.08 -12.95
CA SER A 175 12.85 7.61 -14.13
C SER A 175 11.33 7.68 -13.96
N MET A 176 10.83 7.63 -12.71
CA MET A 176 9.41 7.86 -12.42
C MET A 176 9.07 9.35 -12.57
N LYS A 177 7.98 9.64 -13.27
CA LYS A 177 7.46 11.00 -13.39
C LYS A 177 6.58 11.34 -12.20
N ILE A 178 7.19 11.93 -11.17
CA ILE A 178 6.49 12.45 -9.99
C ILE A 178 6.26 13.94 -10.21
N VAL A 179 5.02 14.41 -9.97
CA VAL A 179 4.56 15.78 -10.22
C VAL A 179 4.21 16.46 -8.90
N PRO A 180 5.18 17.12 -8.22
CA PRO A 180 4.89 17.88 -7.00
C PRO A 180 3.87 19.00 -7.25
N SER A 181 3.02 19.26 -6.25
CA SER A 181 1.93 20.22 -6.39
C SER A 181 1.60 20.89 -5.05
N LYS A 182 1.17 22.16 -5.11
CA LYS A 182 0.60 22.86 -3.93
C LYS A 182 -0.65 22.16 -3.36
N GLU A 183 -1.37 21.43 -4.19
CA GLU A 183 -2.54 20.65 -3.78
C GLU A 183 -2.17 19.54 -2.78
N ALA A 184 -0.91 19.10 -2.75
CA ALA A 184 -0.41 18.13 -1.78
C ALA A 184 -0.45 18.64 -0.32
N LYS A 185 -0.57 19.97 -0.12
CA LYS A 185 -0.73 20.59 1.20
C LYS A 185 -2.16 20.48 1.75
N LYS A 186 -3.12 20.01 0.97
CA LYS A 186 -4.47 19.71 1.48
C LYS A 186 -4.39 18.66 2.59
N THR A 187 -5.23 18.84 3.59
CA THR A 187 -5.34 17.94 4.73
C THR A 187 -6.72 17.30 4.80
N TYR A 188 -6.74 16.05 5.25
CA TYR A 188 -7.97 15.37 5.63
C TYR A 188 -7.80 14.73 7.00
N THR A 189 -8.88 14.78 7.79
CA THR A 189 -8.91 14.17 9.11
C THR A 189 -9.57 12.80 9.01
N HIS A 190 -8.92 11.80 9.57
CA HIS A 190 -9.37 10.42 9.64
C HIS A 190 -9.39 9.92 11.09
N PRO A 191 -10.16 8.87 11.43
CA PRO A 191 -10.00 8.20 12.71
C PRO A 191 -8.59 7.58 12.78
N LEU A 192 -7.95 7.66 13.95
CA LEU A 192 -6.67 6.98 14.21
C LEU A 192 -6.87 5.46 14.23
N VAL A 193 -8.01 5.00 14.75
CA VAL A 193 -8.46 3.61 14.71
C VAL A 193 -9.60 3.49 13.69
N ARG A 194 -9.31 2.86 12.55
CA ARG A 194 -10.26 2.68 11.45
C ARG A 194 -11.02 1.37 11.61
N ASN A 195 -12.34 1.39 11.34
CA ASN A 195 -13.10 0.17 11.13
C ASN A 195 -12.96 -0.29 9.67
N HIS A 196 -12.60 -1.53 9.47
CA HIS A 196 -12.59 -2.12 8.14
C HIS A 196 -14.02 -2.31 7.62
N ALA A 197 -14.35 -1.73 6.46
CA ALA A 197 -15.74 -1.63 5.97
C ALA A 197 -16.44 -3.00 5.82
N GLU A 198 -15.72 -4.05 5.45
CA GLU A 198 -16.28 -5.39 5.22
C GLU A 198 -16.17 -6.30 6.46
N THR A 199 -14.99 -6.42 7.05
CA THR A 199 -14.76 -7.34 8.20
C THR A 199 -15.18 -6.75 9.54
N LYS A 200 -15.40 -5.43 9.65
CA LYS A 200 -15.66 -4.68 10.89
C LYS A 200 -14.53 -4.74 11.92
N LYS A 201 -13.41 -5.37 11.60
CA LYS A 201 -12.21 -5.35 12.45
C LYS A 201 -11.63 -3.94 12.53
N LYS A 202 -11.03 -3.62 13.66
CA LYS A 202 -10.36 -2.35 13.90
C LYS A 202 -8.87 -2.46 13.59
N GLY A 203 -8.30 -1.42 12.96
CA GLY A 203 -6.88 -1.33 12.66
C GLY A 203 -6.34 0.08 12.89
N LEU A 204 -5.05 0.20 13.13
CA LEU A 204 -4.37 1.49 13.24
C LEU A 204 -4.25 2.11 11.84
N PHE A 205 -4.81 3.30 11.66
CA PHE A 205 -4.78 4.02 10.37
C PHE A 205 -3.86 5.23 10.43
N ILE A 206 -2.59 4.97 10.65
CA ILE A 206 -1.51 5.93 10.76
C ILE A 206 -0.29 5.46 9.96
N ASN A 207 0.54 6.37 9.49
CA ASN A 207 1.84 6.06 8.89
C ASN A 207 2.76 7.28 8.90
N PRO A 208 4.09 7.09 8.93
CA PRO A 208 5.04 8.21 9.05
C PRO A 208 5.14 9.11 7.80
N VAL A 209 4.61 8.68 6.64
CA VAL A 209 4.71 9.45 5.39
C VAL A 209 3.62 10.50 5.28
N TYR A 210 2.40 10.18 5.70
CA TYR A 210 1.24 11.07 5.47
C TYR A 210 0.60 11.59 6.75
N SER A 211 0.86 11.01 7.91
CA SER A 211 0.29 11.46 9.19
C SER A 211 1.04 12.69 9.71
N LEU A 212 0.36 13.81 9.84
CA LEU A 212 0.97 15.06 10.33
C LEU A 212 0.89 15.21 11.85
N GLY A 213 -0.18 14.73 12.48
CA GLY A 213 -0.40 14.84 13.91
C GLY A 213 -1.80 14.49 14.35
N ILE A 214 -1.96 14.20 15.64
CA ILE A 214 -3.23 13.85 16.27
C ILE A 214 -3.96 15.15 16.63
N LEU A 215 -5.24 15.21 16.28
CA LEU A 215 -6.07 16.39 16.51
C LEU A 215 -6.24 16.62 18.03
N ASP A 216 -6.26 17.88 18.43
CA ASP A 216 -6.46 18.32 19.83
C ASP A 216 -5.37 17.83 20.81
N MET A 217 -4.21 17.37 20.29
CA MET A 217 -3.00 17.09 21.08
C MET A 217 -1.90 18.10 20.80
N SER A 218 -1.05 18.38 21.78
CA SER A 218 0.18 19.13 21.54
C SER A 218 1.11 18.35 20.60
N GLU A 219 1.96 19.05 19.85
CA GLU A 219 2.91 18.44 18.91
C GLU A 219 3.80 17.39 19.61
N ASN A 220 4.29 17.68 20.82
CA ASN A 220 5.13 16.78 21.57
C ASN A 220 4.42 15.52 22.06
N GLU A 221 3.15 15.63 22.50
CA GLU A 221 2.35 14.48 22.91
C GLU A 221 2.00 13.62 21.71
N SER A 222 1.50 14.24 20.64
CA SER A 222 1.19 13.57 19.39
C SER A 222 2.39 12.81 18.84
N LYS A 223 3.56 13.47 18.78
CA LYS A 223 4.80 12.83 18.31
C LYS A 223 5.17 11.61 19.15
N ARG A 224 5.17 11.72 20.47
CA ARG A 224 5.50 10.59 21.36
C ARG A 224 4.57 9.40 21.17
N LEU A 225 3.26 9.65 21.06
CA LEU A 225 2.28 8.59 20.84
C LEU A 225 2.43 7.94 19.46
N LEU A 226 2.62 8.75 18.42
CA LEU A 226 2.84 8.23 17.05
C LEU A 226 4.14 7.43 16.94
N ASP A 227 5.25 7.91 17.52
CA ASP A 227 6.52 7.18 17.52
C ASP A 227 6.39 5.80 18.20
N TYR A 228 5.67 5.75 19.33
CA TYR A 228 5.36 4.50 20.01
C TYR A 228 4.54 3.55 19.12
N LEU A 229 3.44 4.05 18.55
CA LEU A 229 2.56 3.25 17.69
C LEU A 229 3.26 2.77 16.41
N TYR A 230 4.09 3.61 15.78
CA TYR A 230 4.89 3.18 14.61
C TYR A 230 5.84 2.05 14.98
N SER A 231 6.57 2.19 16.09
CA SER A 231 7.49 1.14 16.57
C SER A 231 6.75 -0.15 16.90
N HIS A 232 5.53 -0.05 17.45
CA HIS A 232 4.69 -1.19 17.74
C HIS A 232 4.23 -1.89 16.45
N MET A 233 3.74 -1.14 15.45
CA MET A 233 3.18 -1.68 14.21
C MET A 233 4.20 -2.41 13.34
N ILE A 234 5.49 -2.10 13.45
CA ILE A 234 6.56 -2.70 12.65
C ILE A 234 7.33 -3.80 13.38
N GLN A 235 6.79 -4.34 14.49
CA GLN A 235 7.39 -5.53 15.12
C GLN A 235 7.32 -6.73 14.19
N GLU A 236 8.36 -7.57 14.21
CA GLU A 236 8.52 -8.73 13.32
C GLU A 236 7.28 -9.63 13.27
N LYS A 237 6.59 -9.83 14.39
CA LYS A 237 5.37 -10.64 14.48
C LYS A 237 4.19 -10.14 13.64
N TYR A 238 4.22 -8.89 13.18
CA TYR A 238 3.20 -8.30 12.31
C TYR A 238 3.65 -8.21 10.86
N ILE A 239 4.92 -8.52 10.58
CA ILE A 239 5.52 -8.32 9.26
C ILE A 239 5.38 -9.57 8.39
N PHE A 240 4.95 -9.34 7.17
CA PHE A 240 5.06 -10.27 6.06
C PHE A 240 6.03 -9.70 5.04
N ARG A 241 7.08 -10.47 4.69
CA ARG A 241 8.05 -10.14 3.65
C ARG A 241 7.68 -10.86 2.37
N HIS A 242 7.46 -10.09 1.30
CA HIS A 242 7.24 -10.63 -0.03
C HIS A 242 8.49 -10.50 -0.89
N LYS A 243 8.91 -11.64 -1.47
CA LYS A 243 9.98 -11.72 -2.47
C LYS A 243 9.38 -11.77 -3.86
N TRP A 244 9.81 -10.85 -4.70
CA TRP A 244 9.30 -10.73 -6.05
C TRP A 244 9.94 -11.75 -7.01
N GLN A 245 9.15 -12.17 -7.99
CA GLN A 245 9.58 -12.82 -9.23
C GLN A 245 8.90 -12.10 -10.39
N GLU A 246 9.42 -12.23 -11.60
CA GLU A 246 8.78 -11.65 -12.78
C GLU A 246 7.40 -12.27 -13.02
N ASN A 247 6.47 -11.46 -13.56
CA ASN A 247 5.10 -11.85 -13.82
C ASN A 247 4.30 -12.29 -12.57
N MET A 248 4.66 -11.80 -11.39
CA MET A 248 3.79 -11.90 -10.21
C MET A 248 2.82 -10.72 -10.18
N LEU A 249 1.58 -11.00 -9.78
CA LEU A 249 0.64 -9.98 -9.37
C LEU A 249 0.36 -10.14 -7.88
N ILE A 250 0.47 -9.03 -7.15
CA ILE A 250 0.04 -8.94 -5.75
C ILE A 250 -1.07 -7.91 -5.66
N MET A 251 -2.07 -8.23 -4.86
CA MET A 251 -3.12 -7.31 -4.44
C MET A 251 -3.13 -7.23 -2.93
N TRP A 252 -3.11 -6.01 -2.36
CA TRP A 252 -3.23 -5.84 -0.92
C TRP A 252 -4.33 -4.86 -0.54
N ASP A 253 -4.81 -5.01 0.71
CA ASP A 253 -5.86 -4.19 1.29
C ASP A 253 -5.26 -3.04 2.09
N ASN A 254 -5.33 -1.82 1.54
CA ASN A 254 -4.82 -0.59 2.18
C ASN A 254 -5.56 -0.23 3.47
N ARG A 255 -6.68 -0.92 3.76
CA ARG A 255 -7.47 -0.70 4.97
C ARG A 255 -6.93 -1.48 6.16
N SER A 256 -6.06 -2.46 5.91
CA SER A 256 -5.56 -3.40 6.91
C SER A 256 -4.05 -3.55 6.96
N VAL A 257 -3.31 -2.96 6.01
CA VAL A 257 -1.85 -3.03 5.99
C VAL A 257 -1.18 -1.67 5.75
N MET A 258 -0.01 -1.48 6.35
CA MET A 258 1.05 -0.59 5.83
C MET A 258 2.04 -1.43 5.03
N HIS A 259 2.79 -0.78 4.15
CA HIS A 259 3.86 -1.45 3.44
C HIS A 259 5.07 -0.54 3.20
N GLN A 260 6.19 -1.17 2.85
CA GLN A 260 7.46 -0.52 2.54
C GLN A 260 8.20 -1.34 1.48
N ALA A 261 8.70 -0.68 0.45
CA ALA A 261 9.65 -1.29 -0.47
C ALA A 261 11.06 -1.25 0.12
N GLU A 262 11.81 -2.34 -0.02
CA GLU A 262 13.22 -2.36 0.36
C GLU A 262 14.11 -1.99 -0.83
N GLY A 263 15.27 -1.42 -0.53
CA GLY A 263 16.36 -1.19 -1.47
C GLY A 263 17.24 -2.43 -1.67
N GLY A 264 18.55 -2.20 -1.83
CA GLY A 264 19.55 -3.26 -1.95
C GLY A 264 19.64 -3.85 -3.37
N TYR A 265 19.18 -3.08 -4.37
CA TYR A 265 19.26 -3.45 -5.79
C TYR A 265 19.91 -2.35 -6.65
N GLU A 266 20.82 -1.59 -6.06
CA GLU A 266 21.60 -0.58 -6.79
C GLU A 266 22.34 -1.23 -7.96
N GLY A 267 22.35 -0.55 -9.11
CA GLY A 267 22.92 -1.08 -10.36
C GLY A 267 22.01 -2.07 -11.10
N HIS A 268 20.78 -2.26 -10.65
CA HIS A 268 19.80 -3.12 -11.32
C HIS A 268 18.50 -2.39 -11.59
N LYS A 269 17.92 -2.65 -12.76
CA LYS A 269 16.60 -2.15 -13.14
C LYS A 269 15.51 -2.89 -12.36
N ARG A 270 14.50 -2.12 -11.93
CA ARG A 270 13.26 -2.65 -11.33
C ARG A 270 12.06 -1.97 -11.96
N LEU A 271 11.07 -2.74 -12.40
CA LEU A 271 9.85 -2.23 -13.02
C LEU A 271 8.63 -3.04 -12.57
N LEU A 272 7.67 -2.35 -12.00
CA LEU A 272 6.36 -2.89 -11.68
C LEU A 272 5.28 -1.92 -12.19
N HIS A 273 4.11 -2.46 -12.52
CA HIS A 273 2.93 -1.70 -12.89
C HIS A 273 1.94 -1.68 -11.72
N ARG A 274 1.42 -0.52 -11.37
CA ARG A 274 0.50 -0.32 -10.25
C ARG A 274 -0.86 0.17 -10.72
N ILE A 275 -1.92 -0.40 -10.13
CA ILE A 275 -3.31 0.12 -10.19
C ILE A 275 -3.80 0.24 -8.75
N THR A 276 -4.52 1.34 -8.45
CA THR A 276 -5.26 1.50 -7.21
C THR A 276 -6.76 1.32 -7.44
N ILE A 277 -7.46 0.81 -6.43
CA ILE A 277 -8.94 0.65 -6.45
C ILE A 277 -9.53 1.66 -5.48
N ALA A 278 -10.54 2.38 -5.93
CA ALA A 278 -11.24 3.37 -5.11
C ALA A 278 -11.75 2.79 -3.79
N GLY A 279 -11.68 3.57 -2.75
CA GLY A 279 -12.11 3.18 -1.42
C GLY A 279 -13.19 4.07 -0.84
N GLU A 280 -13.62 3.75 0.38
CA GLU A 280 -14.57 4.51 1.15
C GLU A 280 -13.86 5.52 2.08
N ARG A 281 -14.63 6.46 2.62
CA ARG A 281 -14.13 7.33 3.68
C ARG A 281 -13.88 6.51 4.95
N PRO A 282 -12.71 6.61 5.57
CA PRO A 282 -12.41 5.94 6.84
C PRO A 282 -13.39 6.34 7.96
N SER A 283 -13.83 5.36 8.73
CA SER A 283 -14.80 5.54 9.83
C SER A 283 -14.40 4.74 11.07
#